data_ca7e36433f3bbdbe02a0da3c48fc1dc3
#
_entry.id   ca7e36433f3bbdbe02a0da3c48fc1dc3
#
_cell.length_a   1.000
_cell.length_b   1.000
_cell.length_c   1.000
_cell.angle_alpha   90.00
_cell.angle_beta   90.00
_cell.angle_gamma   90.00
#
_symmetry.space_group_name_H-M   'P 1'
#
loop_
_entity.id
_entity.type
_entity.pdbx_description
1 polymer ?
#
loop_
_entity_poly.entity_id
_entity_poly.type
_entity_poly.pdbx_seq_one_letter_code
_entity_poly.pdbx_strand_id
1 'polypeptide(L)'
;IDTCAAEFESHTPYMYSTYQITKTTLPLCESKPTNREKIIILGGGPNRIGQGIEFDYCCCQASFSLKEKGFETIMINCNPETVSTDYDTSDRLYFEPLIEEYVYNIIIKEKSKGRLIGIIAQFGGQTPIKLAKFLYKNSFPIIGTQYSSIDLAEDRDRFRKLLISLKLKQADSGIAKTYNEAIKIASD
;
A
#
# COMPACT_ATOMS: atom_id res chain seq x y z
N ILE A 1 19.04 -1.78 -0.55
CA ILE A 1 18.41 -0.66 -1.28
C ILE A 1 19.47 0.06 -2.08
N ASP A 2 19.18 0.28 -3.30
CA ASP A 2 20.00 1.00 -4.27
C ASP A 2 19.22 2.21 -4.81
N THR A 3 19.85 3.11 -5.52
CA THR A 3 19.22 4.24 -6.19
C THR A 3 19.60 4.29 -7.66
N CYS A 4 18.72 4.80 -8.50
CA CYS A 4 19.03 5.03 -9.91
C CYS A 4 19.93 6.26 -10.14
N ALA A 5 20.32 6.96 -9.10
CA ALA A 5 21.07 8.22 -9.14
C ALA A 5 22.58 8.02 -8.93
N ALA A 6 23.14 6.91 -9.42
CA ALA A 6 24.55 6.57 -9.21
C ALA A 6 25.53 7.60 -9.83
N GLU A 7 25.11 8.37 -10.83
CA GLU A 7 25.98 9.33 -11.53
C GLU A 7 25.90 10.74 -10.95
N PHE A 8 24.78 11.11 -10.29
CA PHE A 8 24.59 12.41 -9.65
C PHE A 8 23.51 12.33 -8.58
N GLU A 9 23.61 13.19 -7.59
CA GLU A 9 22.61 13.30 -6.53
C GLU A 9 21.29 13.86 -7.09
N SER A 10 20.19 13.16 -6.82
CA SER A 10 18.85 13.65 -7.08
C SER A 10 18.18 14.08 -5.78
N HIS A 11 17.20 14.98 -5.89
CA HIS A 11 16.48 15.50 -4.71
C HIS A 11 15.69 14.39 -4.01
N THR A 12 14.99 13.57 -4.79
CA THR A 12 14.33 12.33 -4.31
C THR A 12 14.74 11.19 -5.23
N PRO A 13 15.68 10.34 -4.79
CA PRO A 13 16.12 9.22 -5.63
C PRO A 13 15.05 8.15 -5.72
N TYR A 14 14.98 7.48 -6.87
CA TYR A 14 14.24 6.23 -7.03
C TYR A 14 14.98 5.11 -6.31
N MET A 15 14.47 4.69 -5.16
CA MET A 15 15.08 3.60 -4.38
C MET A 15 14.43 2.27 -4.76
N TYR A 16 15.25 1.26 -5.03
CA TYR A 16 14.79 -0.09 -5.35
C TYR A 16 15.69 -1.15 -4.69
N SER A 17 15.18 -2.36 -4.56
CA SER A 17 15.94 -3.49 -4.03
C SER A 17 16.75 -4.16 -5.12
N THR A 18 17.97 -4.55 -4.79
CA THR A 18 18.83 -5.34 -5.67
C THR A 18 19.56 -6.40 -4.87
N TYR A 19 19.84 -7.53 -5.50
CA TYR A 19 20.70 -8.59 -4.95
C TYR A 19 22.13 -8.35 -5.43
N GLN A 20 23.00 -8.02 -4.49
CA GLN A 20 24.42 -7.82 -4.79
C GLN A 20 25.22 -9.05 -4.38
N ILE A 21 25.95 -9.63 -5.33
CA ILE A 21 26.92 -10.69 -5.05
C ILE A 21 28.25 -10.02 -4.76
N THR A 22 28.55 -9.83 -3.49
CA THR A 22 29.86 -9.30 -3.07
C THR A 22 30.68 -10.44 -2.43
N LYS A 23 31.90 -10.66 -2.94
CA LYS A 23 32.79 -11.67 -2.37
C LYS A 23 33.52 -11.19 -1.11
N THR A 24 33.58 -9.90 -0.86
CA THR A 24 34.48 -9.31 0.13
C THR A 24 33.89 -8.18 0.99
N THR A 25 32.73 -7.63 0.65
CA THR A 25 32.13 -6.50 1.39
C THR A 25 30.64 -6.73 1.62
N LEU A 26 30.12 -6.21 2.73
CA LEU A 26 28.67 -6.20 2.96
C LEU A 26 27.99 -5.33 1.90
N PRO A 27 26.80 -5.73 1.42
CA PRO A 27 26.02 -4.92 0.50
C PRO A 27 25.75 -3.52 1.06
N LEU A 28 26.06 -2.49 0.28
CA LEU A 28 25.74 -1.12 0.65
C LEU A 28 24.24 -0.88 0.50
N CYS A 29 23.68 -0.16 1.46
CA CYS A 29 22.27 0.26 1.41
C CYS A 29 22.21 1.78 1.34
N GLU A 30 21.80 2.31 0.21
CA GLU A 30 21.72 3.75 -0.05
C GLU A 30 20.50 4.43 0.58
N SER A 31 19.53 3.64 1.08
CA SER A 31 18.46 4.19 1.88
C SER A 31 19.04 4.76 3.17
N LYS A 32 18.86 6.06 3.37
CA LYS A 32 19.35 6.81 4.55
C LYS A 32 18.13 7.26 5.37
N PRO A 33 17.52 6.39 6.21
CA PRO A 33 16.35 6.75 7.01
C PRO A 33 16.63 7.94 7.93
N THR A 34 15.66 8.81 8.09
CA THR A 34 15.73 9.99 8.96
C THR A 34 15.21 9.70 10.36
N ASN A 35 15.40 10.65 11.29
CA ASN A 35 14.82 10.57 12.65
C ASN A 35 13.40 11.17 12.75
N ARG A 36 12.80 11.59 11.63
CA ARG A 36 11.46 12.20 11.61
C ARG A 36 10.37 11.17 11.94
N GLU A 37 9.19 11.67 12.27
CA GLU A 37 7.96 10.86 12.29
C GLU A 37 7.51 10.59 10.86
N LYS A 38 7.19 9.33 10.56
CA LYS A 38 7.01 8.84 9.20
C LYS A 38 5.67 8.20 9.00
N ILE A 39 5.13 8.39 7.80
CA ILE A 39 3.94 7.67 7.33
C ILE A 39 4.25 7.06 5.98
N ILE A 40 3.98 5.76 5.85
CA ILE A 40 4.12 5.03 4.59
C ILE A 40 2.76 5.01 3.87
N ILE A 41 2.78 5.29 2.57
CA ILE A 41 1.63 5.23 1.69
C ILE A 41 1.90 4.12 0.66
N LEU A 42 1.02 3.14 0.61
CA LEU A 42 1.08 2.08 -0.40
C LEU A 42 0.29 2.52 -1.63
N GLY A 43 0.97 2.63 -2.76
CA GLY A 43 0.39 3.03 -4.04
C GLY A 43 -0.45 1.95 -4.71
N GLY A 44 -0.91 2.23 -5.94
CA GLY A 44 -1.82 1.34 -6.68
C GLY A 44 -1.15 0.13 -7.33
N GLY A 45 0.17 0.16 -7.48
CA GLY A 45 0.87 -0.85 -8.29
C GLY A 45 0.54 -0.72 -9.78
N PRO A 46 0.66 -1.81 -10.55
CA PRO A 46 0.31 -1.80 -11.96
C PRO A 46 -1.17 -1.47 -12.20
N ASN A 47 -1.45 -0.66 -13.19
CA ASN A 47 -2.81 -0.33 -13.57
C ASN A 47 -3.57 -1.58 -14.03
N ARG A 48 -4.85 -1.64 -13.70
CA ARG A 48 -5.77 -2.70 -14.10
C ARG A 48 -6.90 -2.11 -14.93
N ILE A 49 -7.47 -2.94 -15.82
CA ILE A 49 -8.68 -2.54 -16.55
C ILE A 49 -9.78 -2.19 -15.55
N GLY A 50 -10.37 -1.02 -15.72
CA GLY A 50 -11.41 -0.49 -14.83
C GLY A 50 -10.90 0.29 -13.62
N GLN A 51 -9.59 0.39 -13.42
CA GLN A 51 -9.00 1.34 -12.47
C GLN A 51 -8.70 2.67 -13.17
N GLY A 52 -9.12 3.75 -12.54
CA GLY A 52 -8.81 5.09 -12.99
C GLY A 52 -7.74 5.76 -12.14
N ILE A 53 -7.52 7.03 -12.41
CA ILE A 53 -6.54 7.90 -11.75
C ILE A 53 -6.89 8.16 -10.28
N GLU A 54 -8.11 7.92 -9.83
CA GLU A 54 -8.59 8.24 -8.49
C GLU A 54 -7.75 7.62 -7.37
N PHE A 55 -7.22 6.41 -7.58
CA PHE A 55 -6.37 5.75 -6.58
C PHE A 55 -5.01 6.44 -6.44
N ASP A 56 -4.42 6.82 -7.56
CA ASP A 56 -3.15 7.56 -7.54
C ASP A 56 -3.33 8.96 -6.98
N TYR A 57 -4.39 9.65 -7.39
CA TYR A 57 -4.77 10.95 -6.85
C TYR A 57 -4.93 10.93 -5.33
N CYS A 58 -5.61 9.91 -4.77
CA CYS A 58 -5.74 9.76 -3.32
C CYS A 58 -4.39 9.60 -2.62
N CYS A 59 -3.47 8.81 -3.21
CA CYS A 59 -2.12 8.63 -2.67
C CYS A 59 -1.33 9.95 -2.67
N CYS A 60 -1.40 10.72 -3.76
CA CYS A 60 -0.74 12.01 -3.87
C CYS A 60 -1.29 13.03 -2.86
N GLN A 61 -2.61 13.16 -2.77
CA GLN A 61 -3.26 14.07 -1.83
C GLN A 61 -2.96 13.72 -0.37
N ALA A 62 -2.90 12.42 -0.05
CA ALA A 62 -2.47 11.97 1.27
C ALA A 62 -1.02 12.40 1.56
N SER A 63 -0.12 12.22 0.59
CA SER A 63 1.28 12.64 0.74
C SER A 63 1.39 14.14 1.01
N PHE A 64 0.74 14.97 0.21
CA PHE A 64 0.78 16.43 0.37
C PHE A 64 0.21 16.88 1.72
N SER A 65 -0.97 16.38 2.10
CA SER A 65 -1.59 16.72 3.38
C SER A 65 -0.75 16.31 4.59
N LEU A 66 -0.06 15.17 4.51
CA LEU A 66 0.81 14.69 5.57
C LEU A 66 2.11 15.49 5.66
N LYS A 67 2.69 15.88 4.51
CA LYS A 67 3.85 16.79 4.47
C LYS A 67 3.52 18.14 5.12
N GLU A 68 2.36 18.71 4.82
CA GLU A 68 1.89 19.95 5.46
C GLU A 68 1.75 19.83 6.98
N LYS A 69 1.45 18.62 7.49
CA LYS A 69 1.39 18.33 8.93
C LYS A 69 2.77 18.04 9.55
N GLY A 70 3.83 18.08 8.78
CA GLY A 70 5.20 17.88 9.25
C GLY A 70 5.69 16.45 9.28
N PHE A 71 4.89 15.47 8.82
CA PHE A 71 5.34 14.08 8.70
C PHE A 71 6.27 13.90 7.50
N GLU A 72 7.21 12.98 7.62
CA GLU A 72 7.95 12.47 6.48
C GLU A 72 7.09 11.44 5.75
N THR A 73 6.81 11.70 4.49
CA THR A 73 5.99 10.81 3.67
C THR A 73 6.86 9.86 2.86
N ILE A 74 6.51 8.59 2.90
CA ILE A 74 7.21 7.52 2.20
C ILE A 74 6.22 6.85 1.27
N MET A 75 6.47 6.96 -0.03
CA MET A 75 5.68 6.28 -1.06
C MET A 75 6.32 4.95 -1.42
N ILE A 76 5.51 3.90 -1.51
CA ILE A 76 5.90 2.61 -2.10
C ILE A 76 4.98 2.36 -3.29
N ASN A 77 5.51 2.40 -4.50
CA ASN A 77 4.77 2.12 -5.73
C ASN A 77 5.72 1.68 -6.83
N CYS A 78 5.22 0.96 -7.83
CA CYS A 78 6.03 0.43 -8.94
C CYS A 78 5.50 0.81 -10.33
N ASN A 79 4.57 1.75 -10.41
CA ASN A 79 4.04 2.20 -11.70
C ASN A 79 4.71 3.52 -12.13
N PRO A 80 5.56 3.52 -13.17
CA PRO A 80 6.25 4.73 -13.60
C PRO A 80 5.33 5.78 -14.26
N GLU A 81 4.12 5.37 -14.64
CA GLU A 81 3.14 6.24 -15.31
C GLU A 81 2.19 6.94 -14.33
N THR A 82 2.56 7.02 -13.04
CA THR A 82 1.72 7.63 -12.00
C THR A 82 2.41 8.79 -11.32
N VAL A 83 1.63 9.80 -10.94
CA VAL A 83 2.12 11.00 -10.24
C VAL A 83 2.65 10.67 -8.85
N SER A 84 2.16 9.62 -8.21
CA SER A 84 2.68 9.18 -6.92
C SER A 84 4.15 8.74 -6.96
N THR A 85 4.67 8.42 -8.14
CA THR A 85 6.08 8.09 -8.35
C THR A 85 6.92 9.26 -8.86
N ASP A 86 6.35 10.46 -8.97
CA ASP A 86 7.12 11.65 -9.28
C ASP A 86 8.02 12.05 -8.09
N TYR A 87 9.17 12.63 -8.40
CA TYR A 87 10.23 12.96 -7.44
C TYR A 87 9.82 13.95 -6.35
N ASP A 88 8.78 14.74 -6.57
CA ASP A 88 8.32 15.80 -5.67
C ASP A 88 7.05 15.44 -4.89
N THR A 89 6.41 14.31 -5.18
CA THR A 89 5.16 13.89 -4.54
C THR A 89 5.36 13.46 -3.08
N SER A 90 6.41 12.72 -2.78
CA SER A 90 6.74 12.26 -1.42
C SER A 90 8.15 12.67 -1.01
N ASP A 91 8.45 12.61 0.29
CA ASP A 91 9.83 12.86 0.76
C ASP A 91 10.77 11.70 0.41
N ARG A 92 10.23 10.49 0.29
CA ARG A 92 10.99 9.28 -0.03
C ARG A 92 10.16 8.38 -0.92
N LEU A 93 10.76 7.89 -2.00
CA LEU A 93 10.12 7.00 -2.95
C LEU A 93 10.86 5.67 -3.03
N TYR A 94 10.15 4.59 -2.70
CA TYR A 94 10.58 3.22 -2.97
C TYR A 94 9.85 2.70 -4.20
N PHE A 95 10.58 2.54 -5.29
CA PHE A 95 10.06 2.04 -6.55
C PHE A 95 10.11 0.51 -6.53
N GLU A 96 9.09 -0.09 -5.88
CA GLU A 96 9.07 -1.52 -5.58
C GLU A 96 7.69 -2.14 -5.79
N PRO A 97 7.63 -3.40 -6.18
CA PRO A 97 6.38 -4.15 -6.19
C PRO A 97 5.73 -4.20 -4.81
N LEU A 98 4.41 -4.08 -4.80
CA LEU A 98 3.60 -4.13 -3.58
C LEU A 98 3.33 -5.59 -3.17
N ILE A 99 4.39 -6.27 -2.76
CA ILE A 99 4.35 -7.63 -2.21
C ILE A 99 4.96 -7.68 -0.81
N GLU A 100 4.63 -8.71 -0.06
CA GLU A 100 4.97 -8.82 1.36
C GLU A 100 6.46 -8.65 1.63
N GLU A 101 7.31 -9.29 0.84
CA GLU A 101 8.78 -9.29 1.03
C GLU A 101 9.37 -7.88 0.92
N TYR A 102 9.07 -7.16 -0.16
CA TYR A 102 9.63 -5.83 -0.37
C TYR A 102 9.09 -4.82 0.64
N VAL A 103 7.77 -4.84 0.85
CA VAL A 103 7.13 -3.94 1.81
C VAL A 103 7.65 -4.19 3.23
N TYR A 104 7.85 -5.45 3.64
CA TYR A 104 8.44 -5.78 4.93
C TYR A 104 9.84 -5.18 5.10
N ASN A 105 10.72 -5.42 4.12
CA ASN A 105 12.10 -4.96 4.17
C ASN A 105 12.21 -3.44 4.21
N ILE A 106 11.35 -2.74 3.46
CA ILE A 106 11.27 -1.27 3.49
C ILE A 106 10.81 -0.79 4.87
N ILE A 107 9.74 -1.37 5.43
CA ILE A 107 9.23 -1.01 6.75
C ILE A 107 10.31 -1.19 7.82
N ILE A 108 10.98 -2.33 7.85
CA ILE A 108 12.06 -2.59 8.83
C ILE A 108 13.21 -1.61 8.64
N LYS A 109 13.57 -1.30 7.40
CA LYS A 109 14.62 -0.34 7.11
C LYS A 109 14.24 1.06 7.61
N GLU A 110 13.05 1.52 7.33
CA GLU A 110 12.59 2.84 7.74
C GLU A 110 12.38 2.96 9.27
N LYS A 111 11.96 1.87 9.92
CA LYS A 111 11.86 1.80 11.39
C LYS A 111 13.22 1.81 12.09
N SER A 112 14.33 1.59 11.38
CA SER A 112 15.68 1.62 12.00
C SER A 112 16.07 2.99 12.50
N LYS A 113 15.43 4.05 12.02
CA LYS A 113 15.58 5.43 12.52
C LYS A 113 14.22 6.15 12.49
N GLY A 114 14.01 7.00 13.49
CA GLY A 114 12.78 7.75 13.63
C GLY A 114 11.58 6.88 14.05
N ARG A 115 10.40 7.42 13.97
CA ARG A 115 9.16 6.78 14.42
C ARG A 115 8.21 6.55 13.25
N LEU A 116 7.89 5.30 12.95
CA LEU A 116 6.81 4.97 12.04
C LEU A 116 5.47 5.15 12.75
N ILE A 117 4.70 6.16 12.34
CA ILE A 117 3.37 6.47 12.86
C ILE A 117 2.34 5.48 12.31
N GLY A 118 2.42 5.20 11.00
CA GLY A 118 1.50 4.26 10.39
C GLY A 118 1.68 4.06 8.91
N ILE A 119 0.86 3.15 8.38
CA ILE A 119 0.84 2.74 6.97
C ILE A 119 -0.57 2.90 6.44
N ILE A 120 -0.73 3.62 5.35
CA ILE A 120 -1.99 3.76 4.62
C ILE A 120 -2.03 2.68 3.54
N ALA A 121 -2.99 1.75 3.65
CA ALA A 121 -3.09 0.58 2.77
C ALA A 121 -4.32 0.59 1.85
N GLN A 122 -5.20 1.60 1.94
CA GLN A 122 -6.47 1.58 1.21
C GLN A 122 -6.54 2.52 0.01
N PHE A 123 -5.66 3.51 -0.10
CA PHE A 123 -5.78 4.52 -1.16
C PHE A 123 -5.34 4.01 -2.53
N GLY A 124 -4.45 3.06 -2.60
CA GLY A 124 -3.99 2.44 -3.84
C GLY A 124 -4.93 1.37 -4.43
N GLY A 125 -6.14 1.21 -3.91
CA GLY A 125 -7.11 0.22 -4.37
C GLY A 125 -6.77 -1.20 -3.94
N GLN A 126 -7.14 -2.18 -4.76
CA GLN A 126 -7.09 -3.60 -4.40
C GLN A 126 -5.67 -4.15 -4.19
N THR A 127 -4.66 -3.57 -4.82
CA THR A 127 -3.28 -4.06 -4.70
C THR A 127 -2.76 -3.91 -3.26
N PRO A 128 -2.74 -2.72 -2.66
CA PRO A 128 -2.27 -2.55 -1.29
C PRO A 128 -3.22 -3.14 -0.23
N ILE A 129 -4.55 -3.18 -0.48
CA ILE A 129 -5.52 -3.77 0.44
C ILE A 129 -5.20 -5.24 0.74
N LYS A 130 -4.70 -5.99 -0.24
CA LYS A 130 -4.29 -7.38 -0.05
C LYS A 130 -3.16 -7.54 0.99
N LEU A 131 -2.35 -6.50 1.19
CA LEU A 131 -1.29 -6.49 2.19
C LEU A 131 -1.79 -6.21 3.61
N ALA A 132 -3.04 -5.77 3.80
CA ALA A 132 -3.56 -5.39 5.12
C ALA A 132 -3.48 -6.53 6.14
N LYS A 133 -3.77 -7.77 5.73
CA LYS A 133 -3.64 -8.96 6.58
C LYS A 133 -2.19 -9.22 7.01
N PHE A 134 -1.27 -9.08 6.08
CA PHE A 134 0.16 -9.24 6.32
C PHE A 134 0.67 -8.16 7.29
N LEU A 135 0.32 -6.90 7.07
CA LEU A 135 0.67 -5.78 7.95
C LEU A 135 0.16 -6.01 9.38
N TYR A 136 -1.10 -6.41 9.51
CA TYR A 136 -1.71 -6.71 10.81
C TYR A 136 -1.01 -7.86 11.53
N LYS A 137 -0.72 -8.98 10.83
CA LYS A 137 -0.02 -10.14 11.41
C LYS A 137 1.39 -9.81 11.91
N ASN A 138 2.06 -8.87 11.28
CA ASN A 138 3.39 -8.41 11.67
C ASN A 138 3.36 -7.23 12.65
N SER A 139 2.19 -6.90 13.20
CA SER A 139 2.01 -5.79 14.14
C SER A 139 2.48 -4.44 13.60
N PHE A 140 2.38 -4.23 12.29
CA PHE A 140 2.62 -2.93 11.69
C PHE A 140 1.39 -2.04 11.84
N PRO A 141 1.55 -0.78 12.23
CA PRO A 141 0.43 0.12 12.47
C PRO A 141 -0.26 0.50 11.15
N ILE A 142 -1.51 0.06 10.96
CA ILE A 142 -2.35 0.51 9.85
C ILE A 142 -3.15 1.72 10.33
N ILE A 143 -3.08 2.83 9.59
CA ILE A 143 -3.84 4.05 9.88
C ILE A 143 -4.93 4.27 8.84
N GLY A 144 -5.97 5.00 9.24
CA GLY A 144 -7.21 5.12 8.49
C GLY A 144 -8.15 3.97 8.82
N THR A 145 -8.47 3.12 7.85
CA THR A 145 -9.33 1.96 8.07
C THR A 145 -8.55 0.79 8.66
N GLN A 146 -8.99 0.29 9.80
CA GLN A 146 -8.37 -0.84 10.49
C GLN A 146 -8.55 -2.16 9.72
N TYR A 147 -7.60 -3.10 9.90
CA TYR A 147 -7.63 -4.39 9.20
C TYR A 147 -8.97 -5.13 9.37
N SER A 148 -9.55 -5.13 10.57
CA SER A 148 -10.83 -5.82 10.82
C SER A 148 -11.99 -5.28 9.96
N SER A 149 -12.00 -3.98 9.71
CA SER A 149 -13.00 -3.33 8.86
C SER A 149 -12.74 -3.58 7.38
N ILE A 150 -11.46 -3.60 6.98
CA ILE A 150 -11.05 -3.97 5.61
C ILE A 150 -11.47 -5.42 5.33
N ASP A 151 -11.13 -6.35 6.22
CA ASP A 151 -11.43 -7.77 6.10
C ASP A 151 -12.95 -8.04 6.05
N LEU A 152 -13.71 -7.29 6.84
CA LEU A 152 -15.18 -7.35 6.81
C LEU A 152 -15.74 -6.85 5.47
N ALA A 153 -15.21 -5.75 4.94
CA ALA A 153 -15.67 -5.15 3.69
C ALA A 153 -15.31 -5.98 2.46
N GLU A 154 -14.17 -6.68 2.49
CA GLU A 154 -13.72 -7.54 1.39
C GLU A 154 -14.46 -8.89 1.33
N ASP A 155 -15.04 -9.35 2.45
CA ASP A 155 -15.83 -10.56 2.50
C ASP A 155 -17.29 -10.27 2.10
N ARG A 156 -17.71 -10.75 0.94
CA ARG A 156 -19.03 -10.48 0.37
C ARG A 156 -20.19 -10.91 1.26
N ASP A 157 -20.09 -12.05 1.95
CA ASP A 157 -21.17 -12.54 2.83
C ASP A 157 -21.26 -11.72 4.10
N ARG A 158 -20.12 -11.45 4.73
CA ARG A 158 -20.05 -10.64 5.93
C ARG A 158 -20.50 -9.21 5.66
N PHE A 159 -20.08 -8.63 4.54
CA PHE A 159 -20.49 -7.29 4.14
C PHE A 159 -21.99 -7.21 3.86
N ARG A 160 -22.57 -8.20 3.13
CA ARG A 160 -24.01 -8.29 2.93
C ARG A 160 -24.79 -8.34 4.24
N LYS A 161 -24.36 -9.16 5.19
CA LYS A 161 -24.96 -9.25 6.52
C LYS A 161 -24.88 -7.93 7.28
N LEU A 162 -23.77 -7.23 7.17
CA LEU A 162 -23.60 -5.89 7.75
C LEU A 162 -24.62 -4.91 7.15
N LEU A 163 -24.77 -4.85 5.83
CA LEU A 163 -25.74 -3.96 5.18
C LEU A 163 -27.17 -4.25 5.62
N ILE A 164 -27.55 -5.52 5.75
CA ILE A 164 -28.85 -5.92 6.28
C ILE A 164 -29.05 -5.41 7.71
N SER A 165 -28.05 -5.60 8.57
CA SER A 165 -28.12 -5.17 9.98
C SER A 165 -28.27 -3.66 10.12
N LEU A 166 -27.69 -2.89 9.20
CA LEU A 166 -27.78 -1.43 9.11
C LEU A 166 -29.04 -0.95 8.38
N LYS A 167 -29.89 -1.87 7.90
CA LYS A 167 -31.10 -1.56 7.12
C LYS A 167 -30.81 -0.72 5.86
N LEU A 168 -29.64 -0.90 5.27
CA LEU A 168 -29.26 -0.24 4.02
C LEU A 168 -29.81 -1.03 2.82
N LYS A 169 -30.28 -0.29 1.81
CA LYS A 169 -30.79 -0.89 0.58
C LYS A 169 -29.63 -1.52 -0.20
N GLN A 170 -29.84 -2.74 -0.67
CA GLN A 170 -28.95 -3.47 -1.56
C GLN A 170 -29.78 -4.27 -2.55
N ALA A 171 -29.18 -4.68 -3.68
CA ALA A 171 -29.82 -5.58 -4.61
C ALA A 171 -30.04 -6.95 -3.96
N ASP A 172 -31.11 -7.64 -4.38
CA ASP A 172 -31.34 -9.02 -3.99
C ASP A 172 -30.15 -9.86 -4.45
N SER A 173 -29.62 -10.64 -3.54
CA SER A 173 -28.38 -11.38 -3.79
C SER A 173 -28.28 -12.61 -2.91
N GLY A 174 -27.67 -13.65 -3.47
CA GLY A 174 -27.35 -14.88 -2.76
C GLY A 174 -25.89 -15.27 -2.99
N ILE A 175 -25.38 -16.13 -2.13
CA ILE A 175 -24.03 -16.68 -2.24
C ILE A 175 -24.14 -18.18 -2.46
N ALA A 176 -23.57 -18.64 -3.58
CA ALA A 176 -23.49 -20.04 -3.94
C ALA A 176 -22.05 -20.50 -3.96
N LYS A 177 -21.78 -21.66 -3.39
CA LYS A 177 -20.48 -22.36 -3.47
C LYS A 177 -20.52 -23.55 -4.41
N THR A 178 -21.71 -23.99 -4.80
CA THR A 178 -21.94 -25.11 -5.72
C THR A 178 -22.90 -24.72 -6.82
N TYR A 179 -22.84 -25.46 -7.93
CA TYR A 179 -23.74 -25.27 -9.07
C TYR A 179 -25.23 -25.37 -8.66
N ASN A 180 -25.58 -26.38 -7.85
CA ASN A 180 -26.96 -26.60 -7.42
C ASN A 180 -27.47 -25.45 -6.53
N GLU A 181 -26.64 -24.92 -5.64
CA GLU A 181 -26.98 -23.73 -4.87
C GLU A 181 -27.22 -22.52 -5.75
N ALA A 182 -26.36 -22.33 -6.79
CA ALA A 182 -26.51 -21.21 -7.71
C ALA A 182 -27.84 -21.26 -8.46
N ILE A 183 -28.24 -22.44 -8.98
CA ILE A 183 -29.53 -22.63 -9.66
C ILE A 183 -30.68 -22.31 -8.69
N LYS A 184 -30.65 -22.82 -7.48
CA LYS A 184 -31.71 -22.57 -6.51
C LYS A 184 -31.88 -21.08 -6.22
N ILE A 185 -30.79 -20.37 -5.97
CA ILE A 185 -30.81 -18.93 -5.70
C ILE A 185 -31.30 -18.12 -6.91
N ALA A 186 -30.99 -18.57 -8.14
CA ALA A 186 -31.41 -17.88 -9.35
C ALA A 186 -32.88 -18.16 -9.71
N SER A 187 -33.51 -19.18 -9.11
CA SER A 187 -34.91 -19.55 -9.35
C SER A 187 -35.88 -18.95 -8.33
N ASP A 188 -35.36 -18.48 -7.20
CA ASP A 188 -36.09 -17.77 -6.16
C ASP A 188 -36.14 -16.25 -6.48
#